data_ddf7acc1796c126e0c5817ed01247cdf
#
_entry.id   ddf7acc1796c126e0c5817ed01247cdf
#
_cell.length_a   1.000
_cell.length_b   1.000
_cell.length_c   1.000
_cell.angle_alpha   90.00
_cell.angle_beta   90.00
_cell.angle_gamma   90.00
#
_symmetry.space_group_name_H-M   'P 1'
#
loop_
_entity.id
_entity.type
_entity.pdbx_description
1 polymer ?
#
loop_
_entity_poly.entity_id
_entity_poly.type
_entity_poly.pdbx_seq_one_letter_code
_entity_poly.pdbx_strand_id
1 'polypeptide(L)'
;KTRLMEFGRFAAENRAIRGKGKPETFNFLGFTHISGKDRNGRFMLIRKTRRDRMTATLKAIKDGLRRRWHYSIPEQGKWLRRVVQGYLNYHSVPGNFPTMQKFRTHVTNLWRRALRRRSQKDDTTWTKANKLAAAWLSRVRVLHPWPVERFTARHPRQEPGA
;
A
#
# COMPACT_ATOMS: atom_id res chain seq x y z
N LYS A 1 5.84 -18.47 19.46
CA LYS A 1 4.63 -19.32 19.47
C LYS A 1 4.28 -19.68 18.03
N THR A 2 4.32 -20.96 17.67
CA THR A 2 3.86 -21.47 16.38
C THR A 2 2.34 -21.59 16.41
N ARG A 3 1.66 -21.13 15.36
CA ARG A 3 0.20 -21.23 15.25
C ARG A 3 -0.13 -21.82 13.87
N LEU A 4 -0.94 -22.87 13.86
CA LEU A 4 -1.52 -23.42 12.64
C LEU A 4 -2.73 -22.56 12.24
N MET A 5 -2.76 -22.09 10.99
CA MET A 5 -3.85 -21.30 10.45
C MET A 5 -4.43 -21.94 9.20
N GLU A 6 -5.74 -21.94 9.13
CA GLU A 6 -6.45 -22.38 7.95
C GLU A 6 -6.61 -21.23 6.96
N PHE A 7 -5.85 -21.32 5.85
CA PHE A 7 -5.80 -20.30 4.82
C PHE A 7 -5.79 -20.92 3.43
N GLY A 8 -6.37 -20.25 2.44
CA GLY A 8 -6.33 -20.69 1.04
C GLY A 8 -7.72 -20.91 0.42
N ARG A 9 -7.72 -21.61 -0.73
CA ARG A 9 -8.91 -21.78 -1.59
C ARG A 9 -10.10 -22.39 -0.85
N PHE A 10 -9.87 -23.41 -0.06
CA PHE A 10 -10.94 -24.18 0.62
C PHE A 10 -11.20 -23.73 2.05
N ALA A 11 -10.42 -22.76 2.57
CA ALA A 11 -10.51 -22.34 3.97
C ALA A 11 -11.91 -21.81 4.35
N ALA A 12 -12.56 -21.06 3.45
CA ALA A 12 -13.88 -20.50 3.71
C ALA A 12 -14.95 -21.61 3.80
N GLU A 13 -14.90 -22.58 2.91
CA GLU A 13 -15.84 -23.71 2.83
C GLU A 13 -15.65 -24.66 4.02
N ASN A 14 -14.42 -25.09 4.27
CA ASN A 14 -14.09 -25.95 5.40
C ASN A 14 -14.46 -25.34 6.75
N ARG A 15 -14.31 -24.02 6.90
CA ARG A 15 -14.71 -23.32 8.12
C ARG A 15 -16.23 -23.20 8.25
N ALA A 16 -16.95 -22.99 7.14
CA ALA A 16 -18.41 -22.95 7.13
C ALA A 16 -19.01 -24.30 7.55
N ILE A 17 -18.50 -25.42 7.00
CA ILE A 17 -18.91 -26.78 7.37
C ILE A 17 -18.74 -27.04 8.89
N ARG A 18 -17.68 -26.48 9.47
CA ARG A 18 -17.37 -26.62 10.91
C ARG A 18 -18.02 -25.55 11.79
N GLY A 19 -18.96 -24.76 11.28
CA GLY A 19 -19.61 -23.67 12.00
C GLY A 19 -18.66 -22.55 12.44
N LYS A 20 -17.47 -22.43 11.81
CA LYS A 20 -16.49 -21.38 12.08
C LYS A 20 -16.69 -20.21 11.12
N GLY A 21 -16.45 -18.99 11.59
CA GLY A 21 -16.57 -17.78 10.80
C GLY A 21 -15.59 -17.68 9.61
N LYS A 22 -15.45 -16.48 9.04
CA LYS A 22 -14.58 -16.21 7.90
C LYS A 22 -13.15 -16.73 8.10
N PRO A 23 -12.41 -17.07 7.00
CA PRO A 23 -11.01 -17.45 7.06
C PRO A 23 -10.17 -16.45 7.85
N GLU A 24 -9.18 -16.97 8.55
CA GLU A 24 -8.27 -16.12 9.30
C GLU A 24 -7.40 -15.29 8.35
N THR A 25 -6.94 -14.15 8.85
CA THR A 25 -5.97 -13.32 8.17
C THR A 25 -4.64 -13.38 8.90
N PHE A 26 -3.54 -13.20 8.18
CA PHE A 26 -2.23 -13.17 8.80
C PHE A 26 -1.37 -12.03 8.23
N ASN A 27 -0.41 -11.62 9.05
CA ASN A 27 0.53 -10.57 8.70
C ASN A 27 1.86 -11.19 8.26
N PHE A 28 2.32 -10.84 7.06
CA PHE A 28 3.60 -11.29 6.54
C PHE A 28 4.21 -10.22 5.62
N LEU A 29 5.50 -9.96 5.77
CA LEU A 29 6.27 -8.99 4.96
C LEU A 29 5.56 -7.63 4.80
N GLY A 30 5.04 -7.07 5.87
CA GLY A 30 4.40 -5.74 5.85
C GLY A 30 2.98 -5.72 5.27
N PHE A 31 2.41 -6.87 4.91
CA PHE A 31 1.05 -7.01 4.41
C PHE A 31 0.20 -7.86 5.34
N THR A 32 -1.10 -7.56 5.36
CA THR A 32 -2.13 -8.47 5.85
C THR A 32 -2.65 -9.28 4.67
N HIS A 33 -2.54 -10.59 4.76
CA HIS A 33 -3.00 -11.56 3.77
C HIS A 33 -4.42 -11.99 4.11
N ILE A 34 -5.31 -11.96 3.12
CA ILE A 34 -6.75 -12.21 3.27
C ILE A 34 -7.18 -13.19 2.19
N SER A 35 -7.88 -14.27 2.59
CA SER A 35 -8.57 -15.15 1.65
C SER A 35 -9.79 -14.43 1.11
N GLY A 36 -9.77 -14.05 -0.16
CA GLY A 36 -10.86 -13.38 -0.85
C GLY A 36 -11.40 -14.19 -2.01
N LYS A 37 -12.40 -13.61 -2.69
CA LYS A 37 -12.95 -14.13 -3.96
C LYS A 37 -12.92 -13.02 -5.00
N ASP A 38 -12.69 -13.38 -6.25
CA ASP A 38 -12.86 -12.49 -7.40
C ASP A 38 -14.35 -12.31 -7.76
N ARG A 39 -14.62 -11.54 -8.82
CA ARG A 39 -16.00 -11.31 -9.30
C ARG A 39 -16.70 -12.60 -9.76
N ASN A 40 -15.93 -13.61 -10.13
CA ASN A 40 -16.40 -14.91 -10.59
C ASN A 40 -16.47 -15.95 -9.45
N GLY A 41 -16.30 -15.52 -8.19
CA GLY A 41 -16.33 -16.40 -7.02
C GLY A 41 -15.07 -17.24 -6.82
N ARG A 42 -14.02 -17.11 -7.67
CA ARG A 42 -12.78 -17.88 -7.56
C ARG A 42 -11.92 -17.32 -6.43
N PHE A 43 -11.18 -18.20 -5.79
CA PHE A 43 -10.23 -17.80 -4.75
C PHE A 43 -9.23 -16.75 -5.24
N MET A 44 -9.05 -15.72 -4.44
CA MET A 44 -8.08 -14.66 -4.68
C MET A 44 -7.32 -14.31 -3.40
N LEU A 45 -6.00 -14.30 -3.47
CA LEU A 45 -5.16 -13.82 -2.40
C LEU A 45 -5.13 -12.27 -2.40
N ILE A 46 -5.75 -11.66 -1.41
CA ILE A 46 -5.73 -10.21 -1.24
C ILE A 46 -4.59 -9.85 -0.28
N ARG A 47 -3.77 -8.90 -0.69
CA ARG A 47 -2.69 -8.34 0.12
C ARG A 47 -2.95 -6.87 0.37
N LYS A 48 -3.11 -6.48 1.63
CA LYS A 48 -3.28 -5.08 2.04
C LYS A 48 -2.11 -4.65 2.91
N THR A 49 -1.61 -3.45 2.72
CA THR A 49 -0.59 -2.89 3.60
C THR A 49 -1.07 -2.89 5.05
N ARG A 50 -0.25 -3.37 5.95
CA ARG A 50 -0.54 -3.32 7.39
C ARG A 50 -0.70 -1.88 7.86
N ARG A 51 -1.74 -1.64 8.67
CA ARG A 51 -2.07 -0.30 9.17
C ARG A 51 -0.95 0.31 10.01
N ASP A 52 -0.34 -0.49 10.89
CA ASP A 52 0.76 -0.05 11.75
C ASP A 52 1.99 0.38 10.92
N ARG A 53 2.33 -0.34 9.84
CA ARG A 53 3.43 0.01 8.94
C ARG A 53 3.18 1.31 8.21
N MET A 54 1.97 1.51 7.69
CA MET A 54 1.59 2.77 7.06
C MET A 54 1.66 3.93 8.07
N THR A 55 1.13 3.75 9.26
CA THR A 55 1.17 4.75 10.33
C THR A 55 2.60 5.12 10.72
N ALA A 56 3.48 4.13 10.89
CA ALA A 56 4.89 4.36 11.21
C ALA A 56 5.60 5.15 10.10
N THR A 57 5.37 4.79 8.83
CA THR A 57 5.95 5.52 7.69
C THR A 57 5.45 6.96 7.61
N LEU A 58 4.14 7.18 7.80
CA LEU A 58 3.56 8.54 7.82
C LEU A 58 4.13 9.38 8.98
N LYS A 59 4.35 8.78 10.15
CA LYS A 59 5.03 9.44 11.27
C LYS A 59 6.46 9.83 10.89
N ALA A 60 7.23 8.92 10.31
CA ALA A 60 8.59 9.19 9.85
C ALA A 60 8.64 10.32 8.81
N ILE A 61 7.67 10.37 7.87
CA ILE A 61 7.54 11.46 6.89
C ILE A 61 7.22 12.78 7.59
N LYS A 62 6.30 12.79 8.54
CA LYS A 62 5.96 13.99 9.34
C LYS A 62 7.20 14.54 10.05
N ASP A 63 7.95 13.68 10.72
CA ASP A 63 9.19 14.05 11.43
C ASP A 63 10.29 14.48 10.45
N GLY A 64 10.39 13.84 9.30
CA GLY A 64 11.28 14.22 8.21
C GLY A 64 10.98 15.62 7.63
N LEU A 65 9.71 15.95 7.43
CA LEU A 65 9.28 17.29 7.00
C LEU A 65 9.56 18.35 8.08
N ARG A 66 9.39 18.01 9.35
CA ARG A 66 9.68 18.88 10.47
C ARG A 66 11.17 19.26 10.52
N ARG A 67 12.08 18.30 10.29
CA ARG A 67 13.53 18.56 10.20
C ARG A 67 13.92 19.38 8.98
N ARG A 68 13.11 19.37 7.92
CA ARG A 68 13.34 20.05 6.62
C ARG A 68 12.46 21.30 6.44
N TRP A 69 11.91 21.79 7.49
CA TRP A 69 10.99 22.92 7.42
C TRP A 69 11.63 24.18 6.76
N HIS A 70 12.94 24.42 6.98
CA HIS A 70 13.64 25.55 6.35
C HIS A 70 14.05 25.32 4.89
N TYR A 71 13.93 24.08 4.40
CA TYR A 71 14.31 23.75 3.04
C TYR A 71 13.32 24.33 2.03
N SER A 72 13.82 24.63 0.82
CA SER A 72 12.96 25.06 -0.28
C SER A 72 11.93 24.00 -0.66
N ILE A 73 10.82 24.43 -1.28
CA ILE A 73 9.77 23.50 -1.75
C ILE A 73 10.36 22.43 -2.69
N PRO A 74 11.23 22.78 -3.67
CA PRO A 74 11.85 21.77 -4.53
C PRO A 74 12.69 20.73 -3.76
N GLU A 75 13.45 21.15 -2.76
CA GLU A 75 14.26 20.23 -1.95
C GLU A 75 13.39 19.28 -1.12
N GLN A 76 12.33 19.80 -0.50
CA GLN A 76 11.34 18.97 0.18
C GLN A 76 10.67 18.00 -0.80
N GLY A 77 10.31 18.49 -1.99
CA GLY A 77 9.70 17.70 -3.05
C GLY A 77 10.60 16.56 -3.54
N LYS A 78 11.87 16.82 -3.79
CA LYS A 78 12.87 15.80 -4.16
C LYS A 78 13.02 14.71 -3.09
N TRP A 79 13.06 15.12 -1.83
CA TRP A 79 13.13 14.17 -0.71
C TRP A 79 11.86 13.34 -0.59
N LEU A 80 10.67 13.97 -0.60
CA LEU A 80 9.38 13.28 -0.56
C LEU A 80 9.22 12.31 -1.72
N ARG A 81 9.62 12.71 -2.95
CA ARG A 81 9.57 11.84 -4.13
C ARG A 81 10.31 10.54 -3.88
N ARG A 82 11.54 10.58 -3.36
CA ARG A 82 12.33 9.37 -3.06
C ARG A 82 11.65 8.47 -2.04
N VAL A 83 11.18 9.04 -0.94
CA VAL A 83 10.52 8.29 0.13
C VAL A 83 9.21 7.67 -0.35
N VAL A 84 8.36 8.44 -1.03
CA VAL A 84 7.07 7.98 -1.56
C VAL A 84 7.27 6.94 -2.65
N GLN A 85 8.24 7.14 -3.55
CA GLN A 85 8.52 6.17 -4.61
C GLN A 85 8.97 4.82 -4.02
N GLY A 86 9.87 4.83 -3.04
CA GLY A 86 10.31 3.60 -2.36
C GLY A 86 9.15 2.86 -1.68
N TYR A 87 8.27 3.60 -0.99
CA TYR A 87 7.08 3.03 -0.38
C TYR A 87 6.14 2.43 -1.43
N LEU A 88 5.84 3.17 -2.50
CA LEU A 88 4.96 2.71 -3.56
C LEU A 88 5.54 1.50 -4.29
N ASN A 89 6.84 1.48 -4.61
CA ASN A 89 7.47 0.33 -5.26
C ASN A 89 7.26 -0.96 -4.47
N TYR A 90 7.43 -0.91 -3.16
CA TYR A 90 7.24 -2.08 -2.30
C TYR A 90 5.77 -2.51 -2.19
N HIS A 91 4.85 -1.54 -2.06
CA HIS A 91 3.44 -1.81 -1.79
C HIS A 91 2.55 -1.90 -3.03
N SER A 92 3.12 -1.76 -4.24
CA SER A 92 2.40 -1.78 -5.52
C SER A 92 1.94 -3.18 -5.95
N VAL A 93 1.26 -3.87 -5.05
CA VAL A 93 0.69 -5.20 -5.31
C VAL A 93 -0.78 -5.10 -5.71
N PRO A 94 -1.29 -6.02 -6.53
CA PRO A 94 -2.71 -6.10 -6.87
C PRO A 94 -3.60 -6.14 -5.62
N GLY A 95 -4.73 -5.42 -5.67
CA GLY A 95 -5.67 -5.30 -4.54
C GLY A 95 -5.29 -4.25 -3.50
N ASN A 96 -4.08 -3.68 -3.53
CA ASN A 96 -3.62 -2.67 -2.56
C ASN A 96 -3.71 -1.22 -3.05
N PHE A 97 -4.17 -0.99 -4.29
CA PHE A 97 -4.25 0.34 -4.91
C PHE A 97 -4.99 1.39 -4.05
N PRO A 98 -6.17 1.09 -3.46
CA PRO A 98 -6.87 2.07 -2.62
C PRO A 98 -6.06 2.48 -1.39
N THR A 99 -5.30 1.57 -0.79
CA THR A 99 -4.45 1.85 0.38
C THR A 99 -3.27 2.76 -0.01
N MET A 100 -2.67 2.53 -1.18
CA MET A 100 -1.61 3.39 -1.71
C MET A 100 -2.11 4.79 -2.05
N GLN A 101 -3.32 4.91 -2.60
CA GLN A 101 -3.95 6.22 -2.83
C GLN A 101 -4.18 6.98 -1.52
N LYS A 102 -4.71 6.31 -0.49
CA LYS A 102 -4.84 6.88 0.85
C LYS A 102 -3.50 7.35 1.41
N PHE A 103 -2.46 6.53 1.29
CA PHE A 103 -1.10 6.90 1.70
C PHE A 103 -0.64 8.19 1.01
N ARG A 104 -0.75 8.27 -0.32
CA ARG A 104 -0.36 9.45 -1.10
C ARG A 104 -1.14 10.70 -0.66
N THR A 105 -2.44 10.58 -0.41
CA THR A 105 -3.29 11.68 0.10
C THR A 105 -2.83 12.14 1.49
N HIS A 106 -2.50 11.19 2.38
CA HIS A 106 -1.98 11.54 3.71
C HIS A 106 -0.64 12.27 3.62
N VAL A 107 0.28 11.83 2.75
CA VAL A 107 1.57 12.52 2.52
C VAL A 107 1.33 13.93 2.00
N THR A 108 0.44 14.13 1.04
CA THR A 108 0.06 15.45 0.53
C THR A 108 -0.46 16.35 1.65
N ASN A 109 -1.30 15.83 2.53
CA ASN A 109 -1.81 16.59 3.68
C ASN A 109 -0.71 16.94 4.68
N LEU A 110 0.19 16.00 4.98
CA LEU A 110 1.34 16.26 5.85
C LEU A 110 2.22 17.38 5.28
N TRP A 111 2.48 17.35 3.99
CA TRP A 111 3.27 18.39 3.31
C TRP A 111 2.55 19.73 3.33
N ARG A 112 1.25 19.76 2.99
CA ARG A 112 0.41 20.97 3.11
C ARG A 112 0.49 21.58 4.52
N ARG A 113 0.32 20.75 5.56
CA ARG A 113 0.41 21.21 6.96
C ARG A 113 1.79 21.71 7.34
N ALA A 114 2.86 21.08 6.83
CA ALA A 114 4.22 21.53 7.04
C ALA A 114 4.47 22.91 6.39
N LEU A 115 3.99 23.12 5.16
CA LEU A 115 4.11 24.42 4.47
C LEU A 115 3.35 25.53 5.20
N ARG A 116 2.10 25.28 5.61
CA ARG A 116 1.30 26.26 6.36
C ARG A 116 1.92 26.71 7.69
N ARG A 117 2.77 25.88 8.28
CA ARG A 117 3.46 26.24 9.53
C ARG A 117 4.69 27.13 9.33
N ARG A 118 5.12 27.35 8.08
CA ARG A 118 6.31 28.17 7.78
C ARG A 118 6.05 29.66 7.94
N SER A 119 4.81 30.09 7.76
CA SER A 119 4.40 31.48 7.89
C SER A 119 2.95 31.55 8.36
N GLN A 120 2.65 32.51 9.22
CA GLN A 120 1.26 32.80 9.62
C GLN A 120 0.41 33.30 8.45
N LYS A 121 1.03 33.84 7.39
CA LYS A 121 0.38 34.30 6.16
C LYS A 121 0.24 33.23 5.09
N ASP A 122 0.79 32.02 5.32
CA ASP A 122 0.72 30.95 4.31
C ASP A 122 -0.67 30.28 4.31
N ASP A 123 -1.39 30.48 3.21
CA ASP A 123 -2.72 29.94 2.93
C ASP A 123 -2.66 28.67 2.03
N THR A 124 -1.60 27.86 2.12
CA THR A 124 -1.49 26.67 1.26
C THR A 124 -2.75 25.82 1.30
N THR A 125 -3.60 26.02 0.29
CA THR A 125 -4.88 25.34 0.11
C THR A 125 -4.66 23.90 -0.37
N TRP A 126 -5.71 23.09 -0.36
CA TRP A 126 -5.68 21.76 -0.98
C TRP A 126 -5.36 21.81 -2.47
N THR A 127 -5.84 22.84 -3.19
CA THR A 127 -5.54 23.04 -4.61
C THR A 127 -4.04 23.23 -4.85
N LYS A 128 -3.39 24.11 -4.08
CA LYS A 128 -1.94 24.31 -4.14
C LYS A 128 -1.18 23.03 -3.77
N ALA A 129 -1.58 22.36 -2.69
CA ALA A 129 -0.95 21.10 -2.25
C ALA A 129 -1.08 19.97 -3.28
N ASN A 130 -2.23 19.85 -3.94
CA ASN A 130 -2.44 18.87 -4.99
C ASN A 130 -1.59 19.15 -6.23
N LYS A 131 -1.41 20.42 -6.63
CA LYS A 131 -0.47 20.81 -7.71
C LYS A 131 0.96 20.40 -7.36
N LEU A 132 1.42 20.66 -6.14
CA LEU A 132 2.74 20.22 -5.67
C LEU A 132 2.85 18.69 -5.64
N ALA A 133 1.84 17.99 -5.15
CA ALA A 133 1.81 16.53 -5.15
C ALA A 133 1.81 15.95 -6.58
N ALA A 134 1.16 16.58 -7.54
CA ALA A 134 1.19 16.18 -8.94
C ALA A 134 2.58 16.34 -9.56
N ALA A 135 3.29 17.43 -9.20
CA ALA A 135 4.64 17.72 -9.72
C ALA A 135 5.72 16.82 -9.09
N TRP A 136 5.63 16.53 -7.81
CA TRP A 136 6.71 15.92 -7.05
C TRP A 136 6.47 14.48 -6.61
N LEU A 137 5.23 14.10 -6.27
CA LEU A 137 4.92 12.77 -5.76
C LEU A 137 4.58 11.81 -6.89
N SER A 138 5.17 10.63 -6.85
CA SER A 138 4.90 9.58 -7.83
C SER A 138 3.42 9.21 -7.87
N ARG A 139 2.93 8.90 -9.07
CA ARG A 139 1.58 8.37 -9.26
C ARG A 139 1.51 6.95 -8.73
N VAL A 140 0.37 6.61 -8.14
CA VAL A 140 0.10 5.24 -7.71
C VAL A 140 -0.14 4.37 -8.95
N ARG A 141 0.58 3.25 -9.02
CA ARG A 141 0.44 2.23 -10.07
C ARG A 141 0.56 0.85 -9.42
N VAL A 142 -0.03 -0.16 -10.01
CA VAL A 142 0.22 -1.55 -9.66
C VAL A 142 1.42 -2.00 -10.50
N LEU A 143 2.51 -2.38 -9.84
CA LEU A 143 3.78 -2.74 -10.49
C LEU A 143 4.05 -4.26 -10.47
N HIS A 144 3.39 -4.96 -9.55
CA HIS A 144 3.62 -6.40 -9.39
C HIS A 144 2.46 -7.19 -9.99
N PRO A 145 2.72 -8.30 -10.67
CA PRO A 145 1.68 -9.17 -11.19
C PRO A 145 0.91 -9.87 -10.06
N TRP A 146 -0.23 -10.43 -10.37
CA TRP A 146 -0.95 -11.31 -9.46
C TRP A 146 -0.09 -12.52 -9.08
N PRO A 147 -0.21 -13.07 -7.85
CA PRO A 147 0.58 -14.23 -7.42
C PRO A 147 0.42 -15.44 -8.35
N VAL A 148 -0.77 -15.67 -8.85
CA VAL A 148 -1.07 -16.78 -9.78
C VAL A 148 -0.33 -16.59 -11.10
N GLU A 149 -0.35 -15.41 -11.70
CA GLU A 149 0.35 -15.10 -12.95
C GLU A 149 1.87 -15.28 -12.79
N ARG A 150 2.41 -14.82 -11.67
CA ARG A 150 3.83 -14.97 -11.36
C ARG A 150 4.22 -16.44 -11.18
N PHE A 151 3.34 -17.23 -10.57
CA PHE A 151 3.57 -18.68 -10.41
C PHE A 151 3.56 -19.39 -11.76
N THR A 152 2.58 -19.12 -12.61
CA THR A 152 2.45 -19.70 -13.95
C THR A 152 3.63 -19.33 -14.85
N ALA A 153 4.13 -18.10 -14.79
CA ALA A 153 5.30 -17.67 -15.53
C ALA A 153 6.59 -18.40 -15.13
N ARG A 154 6.72 -18.81 -13.86
CA ARG A 154 7.89 -19.56 -13.34
C ARG A 154 7.76 -21.09 -13.49
N HIS A 155 6.52 -21.57 -13.57
CA HIS A 155 6.19 -22.98 -13.69
C HIS A 155 5.15 -23.13 -14.83
N PRO A 156 5.58 -22.98 -16.10
CA PRO A 156 4.68 -23.23 -17.22
C PRO A 156 4.18 -24.66 -17.11
N ARG A 157 2.88 -24.86 -17.31
CA ARG A 157 2.32 -26.21 -17.40
C ARG A 157 3.05 -26.92 -18.53
N GLN A 158 3.72 -28.01 -18.22
CA GLN A 158 4.08 -29.00 -19.25
C GLN A 158 2.75 -29.57 -19.73
N GLU A 159 2.37 -29.29 -20.95
CA GLU A 159 1.29 -30.03 -21.59
C GLU A 159 1.73 -31.50 -21.62
N PRO A 160 0.87 -32.44 -21.14
CA PRO A 160 1.17 -33.86 -21.35
C PRO A 160 1.33 -34.03 -22.86
N GLY A 161 2.50 -34.50 -23.26
CA GLY A 161 2.86 -34.65 -24.67
C GLY A 161 1.78 -35.37 -25.47
N ALA A 162 1.52 -34.85 -26.66
CA ALA A 162 0.69 -35.47 -27.65
C ALA A 162 1.30 -36.84 -28.08
#